data_969b702358508989aa4edf7f70db8474
#
_entry.id   969b702358508989aa4edf7f70db8474
#
_cell.length_a   1.000
_cell.length_b   1.000
_cell.length_c   1.000
_cell.angle_alpha   90.00
_cell.angle_beta   90.00
_cell.angle_gamma   90.00
#
_symmetry.space_group_name_H-M   'P 1'
#
loop_
_entity.id
_entity.type
_entity.pdbx_description
1 polymer ?
#
loop_
_entity_poly.entity_id
_entity_poly.type
_entity_poly.pdbx_seq_one_letter_code
_entity_poly.pdbx_strand_id
1 'polypeptide(L)'
;MVSVEEREEVRRAYLIHRKTQRQIAREMGLSRKTVRKAIEDAEPSTYTLSGPRPAPVLDEYKARIEALLVEAERMPRKQRYTGHKIFELLKKEGFAGAESTVRAYIGRQRRRKQRTPVYLPLEFDPGMDAQADWGEAVVDIAGERVTVQLFVMRLCYSRLMFVMAFPSQQQEAFFEGHAQAFAFFGGVPHRISYDNLKAAVEVVLRGKNRREQQSFVVFRSHYLFESRFCTPGEGHEKGGVEHGVGFARRNYLVPIPAVASFAELNRLLLMRCLADDLRRVDGQPVTIGEAWRVEQPLLFPLPVHPFRCCVTRPASLTPYSQVEYETNRYSVPVDKAQRNLTVRAYAFQIEILYQEEVLACHPRSYGRDQDVFDPLHYLPLLEQRPGAFEHARPLRQWRTTWPPAYEQLLARLQAQDNDGQAIREFVRILRLHERYPAARIQAAVEQALRYGCIHADGVELCLRQALHPETPPPLSDLPDHPKLAHLTTQHEAPDVGCYDQLLRDR
;
A
#
# COMPACT_ATOMS: atom_id res chain seq x y z
N MET A 1 -34.36 46.94 18.60
CA MET A 1 -33.07 46.83 19.27
C MET A 1 -32.22 47.96 18.68
N VAL A 2 -31.54 48.75 19.47
CA VAL A 2 -30.74 49.90 18.98
C VAL A 2 -29.45 49.32 18.36
N SER A 3 -29.08 49.73 17.14
CA SER A 3 -27.84 49.30 16.49
C SER A 3 -26.60 49.85 17.23
N VAL A 4 -25.42 49.36 16.88
CA VAL A 4 -24.17 49.87 17.48
C VAL A 4 -23.93 51.31 17.09
N GLU A 5 -24.25 51.67 15.86
CA GLU A 5 -24.16 53.02 15.31
C GLU A 5 -25.13 54.00 15.99
N GLU A 6 -26.41 53.61 16.13
CA GLU A 6 -27.39 54.41 16.88
C GLU A 6 -26.98 54.61 18.35
N ARG A 7 -26.34 53.63 18.97
CA ARG A 7 -25.79 53.75 20.34
C ARG A 7 -24.64 54.76 20.39
N GLU A 8 -23.74 54.68 19.44
CA GLU A 8 -22.62 55.65 19.34
C GLU A 8 -23.17 57.07 19.20
N GLU A 9 -24.16 57.26 18.36
CA GLU A 9 -24.79 58.54 18.11
C GLU A 9 -25.49 59.09 19.37
N VAL A 10 -26.23 58.25 20.10
CA VAL A 10 -26.83 58.59 21.40
C VAL A 10 -25.75 59.02 22.39
N ARG A 11 -24.66 58.25 22.51
CA ARG A 11 -23.55 58.56 23.44
C ARG A 11 -22.81 59.84 23.04
N ARG A 12 -22.56 60.04 21.77
CA ARG A 12 -21.92 61.24 21.23
C ARG A 12 -22.81 62.48 21.50
N ALA A 13 -24.11 62.39 21.24
CA ALA A 13 -25.07 63.48 21.53
C ALA A 13 -25.11 63.83 23.02
N TYR A 14 -25.02 62.83 23.90
CA TYR A 14 -25.06 63.07 25.36
C TYR A 14 -23.72 63.56 25.93
N LEU A 15 -22.61 62.86 25.60
CA LEU A 15 -21.29 63.09 26.25
C LEU A 15 -20.54 64.28 25.62
N ILE A 16 -20.65 64.44 24.29
CA ILE A 16 -19.91 65.43 23.56
C ILE A 16 -20.78 66.70 23.33
N HIS A 17 -21.97 66.51 22.80
CA HIS A 17 -22.85 67.60 22.45
C HIS A 17 -23.71 68.13 23.63
N ARG A 18 -23.55 67.54 24.83
CA ARG A 18 -24.25 67.93 26.08
C ARG A 18 -25.76 68.01 25.97
N LYS A 19 -26.38 67.27 25.02
CA LYS A 19 -27.83 67.24 24.87
C LYS A 19 -28.49 66.43 26.01
N THR A 20 -29.70 66.87 26.43
CA THR A 20 -30.43 66.16 27.47
C THR A 20 -31.03 64.86 26.93
N GLN A 21 -31.24 63.89 27.77
CA GLN A 21 -31.85 62.59 27.37
C GLN A 21 -33.23 62.76 26.72
N ARG A 22 -33.98 63.82 27.10
CA ARG A 22 -35.28 64.18 26.49
C ARG A 22 -35.13 64.66 25.05
N GLN A 23 -34.12 65.46 24.78
CA GLN A 23 -33.83 65.99 23.43
C GLN A 23 -33.37 64.82 22.51
N ILE A 24 -32.45 64.00 22.97
CA ILE A 24 -31.98 62.84 22.21
C ILE A 24 -33.11 61.89 21.90
N ALA A 25 -33.98 61.59 22.89
CA ALA A 25 -35.12 60.69 22.69
C ALA A 25 -36.09 61.21 21.61
N ARG A 26 -36.29 62.59 21.56
CA ARG A 26 -37.15 63.22 20.57
C ARG A 26 -36.47 63.26 19.18
N GLU A 27 -35.22 63.62 19.12
CA GLU A 27 -34.47 63.71 17.84
C GLU A 27 -34.28 62.36 17.14
N MET A 28 -33.99 61.31 17.92
CA MET A 28 -33.74 59.98 17.37
C MET A 28 -34.97 59.03 17.38
N GLY A 29 -36.13 59.53 17.83
CA GLY A 29 -37.37 58.70 17.89
C GLY A 29 -37.26 57.50 18.86
N LEU A 30 -36.39 57.59 19.87
CA LEU A 30 -36.17 56.53 20.81
C LEU A 30 -36.87 56.74 22.16
N SER A 31 -37.19 55.66 22.88
CA SER A 31 -37.70 55.80 24.24
C SER A 31 -36.63 56.33 25.18
N ARG A 32 -37.02 57.17 26.19
CA ARG A 32 -36.09 57.66 27.21
C ARG A 32 -35.35 56.53 27.96
N LYS A 33 -36.02 55.37 28.14
CA LYS A 33 -35.44 54.20 28.76
C LYS A 33 -34.35 53.60 27.87
N THR A 34 -34.55 53.61 26.55
CA THR A 34 -33.57 53.15 25.55
C THR A 34 -32.35 54.07 25.52
N VAL A 35 -32.56 55.38 25.49
CA VAL A 35 -31.48 56.39 25.52
C VAL A 35 -30.66 56.25 26.81
N ARG A 36 -31.30 56.14 27.98
CA ARG A 36 -30.61 55.95 29.26
C ARG A 36 -29.76 54.66 29.23
N LYS A 37 -30.32 53.55 28.77
CA LYS A 37 -29.60 52.30 28.67
C LYS A 37 -28.41 52.36 27.70
N ALA A 38 -28.55 53.09 26.59
CA ALA A 38 -27.47 53.29 25.64
C ALA A 38 -26.32 54.14 26.18
N ILE A 39 -26.62 55.04 27.15
CA ILE A 39 -25.60 55.86 27.83
C ILE A 39 -24.90 55.07 28.91
N GLU A 40 -25.64 54.31 29.73
CA GLU A 40 -25.15 53.58 30.90
C GLU A 40 -24.32 52.33 30.47
N ASP A 41 -24.77 51.59 29.45
CA ASP A 41 -24.09 50.38 28.96
C ASP A 41 -23.12 50.73 27.83
N ALA A 42 -21.82 50.70 28.10
CA ALA A 42 -20.79 50.96 27.08
C ALA A 42 -20.68 49.85 26.03
N GLU A 43 -20.97 48.63 26.41
CA GLU A 43 -20.91 47.44 25.52
C GLU A 43 -22.28 47.11 24.92
N PRO A 44 -22.36 46.66 23.62
CA PRO A 44 -23.58 46.17 23.05
C PRO A 44 -23.99 44.90 23.79
N SER A 45 -25.14 44.90 24.46
CA SER A 45 -25.66 43.72 25.09
C SER A 45 -25.92 42.66 24.00
N THR A 46 -25.14 41.59 23.99
CA THR A 46 -25.46 40.38 23.22
C THR A 46 -26.82 39.88 23.66
N TYR A 47 -27.69 39.54 22.68
CA TYR A 47 -28.99 38.96 22.98
C TYR A 47 -28.79 37.61 23.65
N THR A 48 -28.95 37.56 24.94
CA THR A 48 -28.98 36.33 25.73
C THR A 48 -30.45 35.96 25.98
N LEU A 49 -30.86 34.82 25.42
CA LEU A 49 -32.15 34.21 25.77
C LEU A 49 -32.12 33.90 27.28
N SER A 50 -33.04 34.44 28.04
CA SER A 50 -33.19 34.16 29.47
C SER A 50 -33.62 32.69 29.76
N GLY A 51 -33.98 31.92 28.72
CA GLY A 51 -34.30 30.52 28.78
C GLY A 51 -34.37 29.88 27.38
N PRO A 52 -34.36 28.55 27.29
CA PRO A 52 -34.55 27.85 26.02
C PRO A 52 -35.91 28.18 25.41
N ARG A 53 -35.99 28.26 24.06
CA ARG A 53 -37.27 28.44 23.37
C ARG A 53 -38.23 27.31 23.72
N PRO A 54 -39.48 27.59 24.08
CA PRO A 54 -40.49 26.57 24.36
C PRO A 54 -40.67 25.63 23.15
N ALA A 55 -40.79 24.35 23.39
CA ALA A 55 -41.09 23.33 22.39
C ALA A 55 -42.34 22.54 22.81
N PRO A 56 -43.54 23.15 22.80
CA PRO A 56 -44.71 22.64 23.50
C PRO A 56 -45.04 21.20 23.10
N VAL A 57 -44.88 20.83 21.84
CA VAL A 57 -45.16 19.47 21.35
C VAL A 57 -44.14 18.42 21.85
N LEU A 58 -42.89 18.85 22.16
CA LEU A 58 -41.84 17.94 22.61
C LEU A 58 -41.70 17.92 24.13
N ASP A 59 -42.12 19.00 24.81
CA ASP A 59 -41.83 19.18 26.24
C ASP A 59 -42.40 18.06 27.11
N GLU A 60 -43.59 17.56 26.80
CA GLU A 60 -44.25 16.44 27.46
C GLU A 60 -43.47 15.12 27.31
N TYR A 61 -42.74 14.95 26.20
CA TYR A 61 -42.04 13.72 25.88
C TYR A 61 -40.54 13.74 26.27
N LYS A 62 -39.98 14.86 26.72
CA LYS A 62 -38.57 14.99 27.06
C LYS A 62 -38.15 13.98 28.15
N ALA A 63 -38.92 13.85 29.21
CA ALA A 63 -38.68 12.88 30.29
C ALA A 63 -38.65 11.44 29.75
N ARG A 64 -39.60 11.12 28.85
CA ARG A 64 -39.64 9.80 28.20
C ARG A 64 -38.43 9.53 27.33
N ILE A 65 -37.98 10.51 26.55
CA ILE A 65 -36.76 10.41 25.70
C ILE A 65 -35.54 10.17 26.60
N GLU A 66 -35.41 10.90 27.68
CA GLU A 66 -34.29 10.75 28.64
C GLU A 66 -34.26 9.37 29.27
N ALA A 67 -35.44 8.84 29.68
CA ALA A 67 -35.55 7.48 30.21
C ALA A 67 -35.09 6.42 29.17
N LEU A 68 -35.51 6.55 27.89
CA LEU A 68 -35.07 5.67 26.83
C LEU A 68 -33.59 5.78 26.54
N LEU A 69 -32.99 6.97 26.66
CA LEU A 69 -31.54 7.16 26.51
C LEU A 69 -30.75 6.50 27.66
N VAL A 70 -31.24 6.58 28.87
CA VAL A 70 -30.63 5.89 30.03
C VAL A 70 -30.75 4.37 29.90
N GLU A 71 -31.91 3.87 29.45
CA GLU A 71 -32.09 2.45 29.14
C GLU A 71 -31.12 1.97 28.07
N ALA A 72 -30.96 2.76 27.00
CA ALA A 72 -30.02 2.46 25.92
C ALA A 72 -28.56 2.36 26.40
N GLU A 73 -28.15 3.07 27.45
CA GLU A 73 -26.79 2.98 28.00
C GLU A 73 -26.49 1.58 28.56
N ARG A 74 -27.51 0.87 29.05
CA ARG A 74 -27.42 -0.50 29.60
C ARG A 74 -27.40 -1.58 28.49
N MET A 75 -27.77 -1.23 27.25
CA MET A 75 -27.82 -2.16 26.13
C MET A 75 -26.47 -2.29 25.41
N PRO A 76 -26.20 -3.45 24.77
CA PRO A 76 -25.04 -3.62 23.91
C PRO A 76 -24.98 -2.50 22.84
N ARG A 77 -23.79 -1.95 22.57
CA ARG A 77 -23.61 -0.77 21.69
C ARG A 77 -24.32 -0.90 20.35
N LYS A 78 -24.35 -2.11 19.75
CA LYS A 78 -24.99 -2.38 18.44
C LYS A 78 -26.52 -2.48 18.52
N GLN A 79 -27.10 -2.58 19.71
CA GLN A 79 -28.55 -2.72 19.93
C GLN A 79 -29.17 -1.50 20.62
N ARG A 80 -28.42 -0.41 20.79
CA ARG A 80 -28.91 0.84 21.39
C ARG A 80 -29.95 1.51 20.51
N TYR A 81 -30.95 2.13 21.13
CA TYR A 81 -31.99 2.87 20.42
C TYR A 81 -31.36 3.93 19.49
N THR A 82 -31.79 3.89 18.22
CA THR A 82 -31.51 4.96 17.26
C THR A 82 -32.49 6.12 17.45
N GLY A 83 -32.16 7.31 16.96
CA GLY A 83 -33.08 8.45 17.00
C GLY A 83 -34.42 8.17 16.28
N HIS A 84 -34.37 7.39 15.20
CA HIS A 84 -35.54 6.91 14.49
C HIS A 84 -36.39 5.97 15.34
N LYS A 85 -35.77 5.00 16.03
CA LYS A 85 -36.49 4.06 16.89
C LYS A 85 -37.17 4.75 18.06
N ILE A 86 -36.51 5.75 18.67
CA ILE A 86 -37.12 6.56 19.73
C ILE A 86 -38.32 7.33 19.17
N PHE A 87 -38.20 7.93 17.99
CA PHE A 87 -39.32 8.60 17.35
C PHE A 87 -40.52 7.66 17.10
N GLU A 88 -40.27 6.43 16.58
CA GLU A 88 -41.36 5.44 16.39
C GLU A 88 -42.07 5.08 17.71
N LEU A 89 -41.33 4.94 18.80
CA LEU A 89 -41.92 4.66 20.11
C LEU A 89 -42.77 5.82 20.59
N LEU A 90 -42.27 7.06 20.49
CA LEU A 90 -43.03 8.24 20.86
C LEU A 90 -44.30 8.44 19.99
N LYS A 91 -44.23 8.10 18.69
CA LYS A 91 -45.36 8.15 17.79
C LYS A 91 -46.50 7.20 18.22
N LYS A 92 -46.13 6.00 18.72
CA LYS A 92 -47.06 5.05 19.29
C LYS A 92 -47.69 5.57 20.63
N GLU A 93 -46.94 6.40 21.35
CA GLU A 93 -47.37 7.05 22.59
C GLU A 93 -48.15 8.38 22.33
N GLY A 94 -48.44 8.74 21.04
CA GLY A 94 -49.23 9.91 20.68
C GLY A 94 -48.47 11.15 20.25
N PHE A 95 -47.15 11.08 20.08
CA PHE A 95 -46.31 12.22 19.65
C PHE A 95 -46.70 12.65 18.22
N ALA A 96 -47.14 13.89 18.04
CA ALA A 96 -47.57 14.47 16.76
C ALA A 96 -46.49 15.31 16.05
N GLY A 97 -45.29 15.43 16.63
CA GLY A 97 -44.17 16.23 16.09
C GLY A 97 -43.35 15.50 15.03
N ALA A 98 -42.41 16.23 14.41
CA ALA A 98 -41.51 15.68 13.38
C ALA A 98 -40.36 14.91 13.98
N GLU A 99 -39.85 13.89 13.27
CA GLU A 99 -38.68 13.10 13.65
C GLU A 99 -37.43 13.97 13.84
N SER A 100 -37.26 15.01 12.99
CA SER A 100 -36.15 15.96 13.07
C SER A 100 -36.05 16.67 14.42
N THR A 101 -37.23 16.97 15.05
CA THR A 101 -37.29 17.60 16.37
C THR A 101 -36.77 16.66 17.45
N VAL A 102 -37.15 15.37 17.42
CA VAL A 102 -36.67 14.34 18.34
C VAL A 102 -35.16 14.12 18.15
N ARG A 103 -34.68 13.96 16.92
CA ARG A 103 -33.25 13.81 16.63
C ARG A 103 -32.43 15.01 17.09
N ALA A 104 -32.91 16.22 16.86
CA ALA A 104 -32.25 17.44 17.33
C ALA A 104 -32.14 17.50 18.87
N TYR A 105 -33.19 17.10 19.58
CA TYR A 105 -33.18 17.03 21.02
C TYR A 105 -32.19 15.97 21.53
N ILE A 106 -32.25 14.75 21.01
CA ILE A 106 -31.31 13.67 21.34
C ILE A 106 -29.87 14.12 21.08
N GLY A 107 -29.59 14.77 19.95
CA GLY A 107 -28.27 15.30 19.61
C GLY A 107 -27.79 16.35 20.62
N ARG A 108 -28.66 17.23 21.10
CA ARG A 108 -28.35 18.18 22.17
C ARG A 108 -28.06 17.50 23.51
N GLN A 109 -28.87 16.53 23.92
CA GLN A 109 -28.67 15.79 25.16
C GLN A 109 -27.37 14.96 25.12
N ARG A 110 -27.05 14.31 24.00
CA ARG A 110 -25.79 13.58 23.84
C ARG A 110 -24.59 14.52 23.92
N ARG A 111 -24.62 15.68 23.25
CA ARG A 111 -23.55 16.71 23.34
C ARG A 111 -23.40 17.26 24.76
N ARG A 112 -24.50 17.43 25.50
CA ARG A 112 -24.50 17.93 26.89
C ARG A 112 -23.89 16.91 27.88
N LYS A 113 -24.08 15.61 27.62
CA LYS A 113 -23.48 14.51 28.39
C LYS A 113 -22.05 14.18 27.95
N GLN A 114 -21.62 14.53 26.75
CA GLN A 114 -20.24 14.38 26.30
C GLN A 114 -19.37 15.40 27.02
N ARG A 115 -18.61 14.93 27.99
CA ARG A 115 -17.47 15.71 28.51
C ARG A 115 -16.51 15.90 27.33
N THR A 116 -16.08 17.14 27.10
CA THR A 116 -14.99 17.40 26.16
C THR A 116 -13.79 16.60 26.66
N PRO A 117 -13.26 15.67 25.86
CA PRO A 117 -12.09 14.92 26.30
C PRO A 117 -10.95 15.91 26.51
N VAL A 118 -10.40 15.92 27.71
CA VAL A 118 -9.22 16.71 28.06
C VAL A 118 -8.02 15.77 28.03
N TYR A 119 -7.00 16.13 27.24
CA TYR A 119 -5.79 15.34 27.07
C TYR A 119 -4.62 16.06 27.76
N LEU A 120 -3.71 15.28 28.33
CA LEU A 120 -2.44 15.80 28.82
C LEU A 120 -1.52 16.07 27.61
N PRO A 121 -0.86 17.23 27.51
CA PRO A 121 0.22 17.42 26.56
C PRO A 121 1.35 16.42 26.89
N LEU A 122 1.74 15.61 25.91
CA LEU A 122 2.82 14.63 26.07
C LEU A 122 4.07 15.16 25.36
N GLU A 123 5.18 15.18 26.06
CA GLU A 123 6.51 15.37 25.52
C GLU A 123 7.23 14.03 25.45
N PHE A 124 8.01 13.84 24.40
CA PHE A 124 8.74 12.61 24.13
C PHE A 124 10.22 12.93 23.98
N ASP A 125 11.05 12.11 24.60
CA ASP A 125 12.50 12.19 24.44
C ASP A 125 12.90 11.66 23.04
N PRO A 126 13.93 12.23 22.41
CA PRO A 126 14.37 11.79 21.09
C PRO A 126 14.88 10.34 21.13
N GLY A 127 14.52 9.56 20.12
CA GLY A 127 14.88 8.16 19.95
C GLY A 127 14.09 7.16 20.79
N MET A 128 13.31 7.63 21.77
CA MET A 128 12.67 6.73 22.75
C MET A 128 11.41 6.08 22.22
N ASP A 129 10.47 6.83 21.69
CA ASP A 129 9.12 6.33 21.43
C ASP A 129 8.72 6.43 19.96
N ALA A 130 8.13 5.37 19.44
CA ALA A 130 7.40 5.35 18.18
C ALA A 130 6.01 4.76 18.37
N GLN A 131 5.15 5.00 17.41
CA GLN A 131 3.81 4.44 17.34
C GLN A 131 3.61 3.78 15.98
N ALA A 132 3.02 2.58 15.96
CA ALA A 132 2.67 1.87 14.74
C ALA A 132 1.18 1.52 14.71
N ASP A 133 0.55 1.68 13.55
CA ASP A 133 -0.88 1.39 13.34
C ASP A 133 -1.15 0.94 11.92
N TRP A 134 -2.31 0.33 11.71
CA TRP A 134 -2.83 -0.04 10.40
C TRP A 134 -4.00 0.86 9.99
N GLY A 135 -4.06 1.14 8.71
CA GLY A 135 -5.20 1.82 8.11
C GLY A 135 -5.58 1.21 6.78
N GLU A 136 -6.69 1.64 6.23
CA GLU A 136 -7.14 1.23 4.90
C GLU A 136 -7.21 2.45 3.99
N ALA A 137 -6.90 2.26 2.72
CA ALA A 137 -7.08 3.28 1.69
C ALA A 137 -7.52 2.64 0.37
N VAL A 138 -8.13 3.45 -0.48
CA VAL A 138 -8.54 3.05 -1.83
C VAL A 138 -7.54 3.60 -2.83
N VAL A 139 -7.08 2.76 -3.75
CA VAL A 139 -6.16 3.10 -4.84
C VAL A 139 -6.58 2.37 -6.12
N ASP A 140 -6.15 2.87 -7.28
CA ASP A 140 -6.34 2.19 -8.56
C ASP A 140 -5.02 1.50 -8.95
N ILE A 141 -4.97 0.15 -8.96
CA ILE A 141 -3.80 -0.65 -9.32
C ILE A 141 -4.10 -1.42 -10.60
N ALA A 142 -3.28 -1.25 -11.62
CA ALA A 142 -3.45 -1.89 -12.94
C ALA A 142 -4.84 -1.68 -13.56
N GLY A 143 -5.47 -0.53 -13.28
CA GLY A 143 -6.80 -0.17 -13.75
C GLY A 143 -7.95 -0.67 -12.89
N GLU A 144 -7.68 -1.42 -11.84
CA GLU A 144 -8.70 -1.90 -10.88
C GLU A 144 -8.67 -1.10 -9.57
N ARG A 145 -9.86 -0.76 -9.07
CA ARG A 145 -10.00 -0.09 -7.78
C ARG A 145 -9.96 -1.08 -6.63
N VAL A 146 -8.92 -0.99 -5.82
CA VAL A 146 -8.67 -1.91 -4.71
C VAL A 146 -8.53 -1.19 -3.37
N THR A 147 -8.89 -1.89 -2.29
CA THR A 147 -8.60 -1.45 -0.92
C THR A 147 -7.26 -2.05 -0.50
N VAL A 148 -6.31 -1.19 -0.16
CA VAL A 148 -4.99 -1.57 0.35
C VAL A 148 -4.89 -1.35 1.85
N GLN A 149 -4.03 -2.12 2.51
CA GLN A 149 -3.73 -1.99 3.92
C GLN A 149 -2.50 -1.08 4.08
N LEU A 150 -2.63 0.01 4.83
CA LEU A 150 -1.54 0.94 5.09
C LEU A 150 -0.90 0.62 6.43
N PHE A 151 0.35 0.24 6.43
CA PHE A 151 1.20 0.25 7.61
C PHE A 151 1.73 1.67 7.81
N VAL A 152 1.52 2.23 8.99
CA VAL A 152 1.99 3.57 9.34
C VAL A 152 2.80 3.47 10.63
N MET A 153 4.05 3.94 10.59
CA MET A 153 4.88 4.10 11.78
C MET A 153 5.35 5.55 11.88
N ARG A 154 5.34 6.10 13.10
CA ARG A 154 5.72 7.47 13.36
C ARG A 154 6.59 7.58 14.60
N LEU A 155 7.73 8.24 14.50
CA LEU A 155 8.54 8.63 15.64
C LEU A 155 7.79 9.71 16.47
N CYS A 156 7.86 9.61 17.79
CA CYS A 156 7.07 10.49 18.65
C CYS A 156 7.72 11.86 18.87
N TYR A 157 9.04 11.96 18.82
CA TYR A 157 9.76 13.21 18.98
C TYR A 157 9.76 14.03 17.68
N SER A 158 10.40 13.57 16.62
CA SER A 158 10.52 14.29 15.34
C SER A 158 9.20 14.39 14.58
N ARG A 159 8.25 13.50 14.87
CA ARG A 159 7.01 13.32 14.10
C ARG A 159 7.25 12.74 12.69
N LEU A 160 8.47 12.29 12.39
CA LEU A 160 8.78 11.62 11.13
C LEU A 160 7.92 10.38 10.96
N MET A 161 7.29 10.24 9.80
CA MET A 161 6.32 9.19 9.52
C MET A 161 6.73 8.37 8.31
N PHE A 162 6.65 7.06 8.46
CA PHE A 162 6.80 6.09 7.38
C PHE A 162 5.45 5.45 7.06
N VAL A 163 5.15 5.31 5.77
CA VAL A 163 3.92 4.71 5.27
C VAL A 163 4.25 3.71 4.16
N MET A 164 3.71 2.51 4.28
CA MET A 164 3.84 1.46 3.25
C MET A 164 2.50 0.75 3.04
N ALA A 165 2.17 0.44 1.80
CA ALA A 165 0.93 -0.24 1.42
C ALA A 165 1.17 -1.74 1.20
N PHE A 166 0.22 -2.54 1.68
CA PHE A 166 0.23 -4.00 1.58
C PHE A 166 -1.12 -4.54 1.09
N PRO A 167 -1.14 -5.74 0.50
CA PRO A 167 -2.39 -6.42 0.15
C PRO A 167 -3.18 -6.91 1.38
N SER A 168 -2.50 -7.18 2.49
CA SER A 168 -3.11 -7.71 3.72
C SER A 168 -2.39 -7.20 4.97
N GLN A 169 -2.99 -7.43 6.16
CA GLN A 169 -2.37 -7.13 7.47
C GLN A 169 -1.79 -8.41 8.12
N GLN A 170 -1.36 -9.38 7.32
CA GLN A 170 -0.77 -10.59 7.85
C GLN A 170 0.60 -10.33 8.51
N GLN A 171 1.12 -11.33 9.23
CA GLN A 171 2.32 -11.22 10.04
C GLN A 171 3.56 -10.79 9.26
N GLU A 172 3.76 -11.34 8.08
CA GLU A 172 4.87 -11.00 7.20
C GLU A 172 4.82 -9.55 6.71
N ALA A 173 3.63 -9.03 6.40
CA ALA A 173 3.43 -7.62 6.06
C ALA A 173 3.71 -6.70 7.26
N PHE A 174 3.33 -7.15 8.47
CA PHE A 174 3.60 -6.43 9.69
C PHE A 174 5.11 -6.33 9.98
N PHE A 175 5.84 -7.43 9.84
CA PHE A 175 7.28 -7.43 10.04
C PHE A 175 8.01 -6.64 8.96
N GLU A 176 7.61 -6.80 7.70
CA GLU A 176 8.17 -6.04 6.58
C GLU A 176 7.97 -4.53 6.76
N GLY A 177 6.76 -4.11 7.14
CA GLY A 177 6.46 -2.71 7.43
C GLY A 177 7.38 -2.10 8.50
N HIS A 178 7.66 -2.85 9.57
CA HIS A 178 8.61 -2.43 10.61
C HIS A 178 10.05 -2.37 10.10
N ALA A 179 10.52 -3.42 9.43
CA ALA A 179 11.88 -3.48 8.91
C ALA A 179 12.17 -2.32 7.95
N GLN A 180 11.23 -2.01 7.06
CA GLN A 180 11.32 -0.89 6.13
C GLN A 180 11.24 0.47 6.85
N ALA A 181 10.40 0.59 7.89
CA ALA A 181 10.34 1.79 8.72
C ALA A 181 11.66 2.04 9.45
N PHE A 182 12.26 1.02 10.03
CA PHE A 182 13.57 1.13 10.70
C PHE A 182 14.67 1.53 9.72
N ALA A 183 14.68 0.94 8.52
CA ALA A 183 15.61 1.34 7.46
C ALA A 183 15.41 2.81 7.05
N PHE A 184 14.15 3.25 6.92
CA PHE A 184 13.81 4.64 6.60
C PHE A 184 14.23 5.62 7.69
N PHE A 185 14.04 5.28 8.97
CA PHE A 185 14.45 6.13 10.10
C PHE A 185 15.98 6.14 10.30
N GLY A 186 16.69 5.16 9.74
CA GLY A 186 18.12 4.97 9.94
C GLY A 186 18.46 4.38 11.31
N GLY A 187 17.52 3.71 11.99
CA GLY A 187 17.67 3.10 13.30
C GLY A 187 16.36 2.61 13.88
N VAL A 188 16.41 2.01 15.08
CA VAL A 188 15.28 1.41 15.76
C VAL A 188 14.92 2.23 17.00
N PRO A 189 13.67 2.70 17.16
CA PRO A 189 13.22 3.38 18.38
C PRO A 189 13.24 2.42 19.57
N HIS A 190 13.55 2.93 20.76
CA HIS A 190 13.66 2.08 21.97
C HIS A 190 12.34 1.40 22.32
N ARG A 191 11.20 2.07 22.10
CA ARG A 191 9.85 1.56 22.41
C ARG A 191 8.89 1.84 21.29
N ILE A 192 8.02 0.85 21.01
CA ILE A 192 6.98 1.01 20.00
C ILE A 192 5.62 0.71 20.63
N SER A 193 4.71 1.66 20.49
CA SER A 193 3.34 1.54 20.99
C SER A 193 2.41 1.06 19.88
N TYR A 194 1.58 0.07 20.22
CA TYR A 194 0.62 -0.59 19.33
C TYR A 194 -0.80 -0.48 19.86
N ASP A 195 -1.78 -0.43 18.95
CA ASP A 195 -3.11 -0.89 19.28
C ASP A 195 -3.16 -2.42 19.30
N ASN A 196 -4.25 -3.02 19.76
CA ASN A 196 -4.48 -4.47 19.85
C ASN A 196 -4.37 -5.14 18.46
N LEU A 197 -3.15 -5.30 17.96
CA LEU A 197 -2.86 -5.92 16.67
C LEU A 197 -2.83 -7.45 16.82
N LYS A 198 -3.69 -8.15 16.08
CA LYS A 198 -3.72 -9.63 16.04
C LYS A 198 -2.40 -10.24 15.58
N ALA A 199 -1.61 -9.49 14.79
CA ALA A 199 -0.30 -9.94 14.32
C ALA A 199 0.76 -9.99 15.43
N ALA A 200 0.60 -9.22 16.51
CA ALA A 200 1.55 -9.16 17.61
C ALA A 200 1.03 -9.86 18.89
N VAL A 201 -0.28 -10.00 19.05
CA VAL A 201 -0.93 -10.46 20.28
C VAL A 201 -1.73 -11.72 20.05
N GLU A 202 -1.39 -12.80 20.76
CA GLU A 202 -2.13 -14.07 20.78
C GLU A 202 -3.39 -13.98 21.65
N VAL A 203 -3.25 -13.45 22.86
CA VAL A 203 -4.34 -13.35 23.85
C VAL A 203 -4.30 -12.01 24.55
N VAL A 204 -5.46 -11.35 24.63
CA VAL A 204 -5.67 -10.14 25.43
C VAL A 204 -6.09 -10.55 26.84
N LEU A 205 -5.21 -10.33 27.82
CA LEU A 205 -5.49 -10.55 29.23
C LEU A 205 -6.15 -9.31 29.86
N ARG A 206 -6.51 -9.37 31.16
CA ARG A 206 -7.07 -8.19 31.84
C ARG A 206 -6.06 -7.04 31.96
N GLY A 207 -6.51 -5.82 31.69
CA GLY A 207 -5.69 -4.61 31.75
C GLY A 207 -4.69 -4.47 30.57
N LYS A 208 -3.45 -4.09 30.88
CA LYS A 208 -2.36 -3.91 29.89
C LYS A 208 -1.61 -5.21 29.55
N ASN A 209 -1.89 -6.30 30.26
CA ASN A 209 -1.19 -7.57 30.05
C ASN A 209 -1.65 -8.25 28.77
N ARG A 210 -0.69 -8.74 27.98
CA ARG A 210 -0.88 -9.45 26.72
C ARG A 210 0.04 -10.66 26.67
N ARG A 211 -0.37 -11.70 25.94
CA ARG A 211 0.52 -12.77 25.50
C ARG A 211 0.88 -12.49 24.05
N GLU A 212 2.14 -12.16 23.84
CA GLU A 212 2.68 -11.90 22.50
C GLU A 212 2.84 -13.19 21.72
N GLN A 213 2.69 -13.14 20.40
CA GLN A 213 3.00 -14.27 19.54
C GLN A 213 4.50 -14.55 19.56
N GLN A 214 4.90 -15.82 19.58
CA GLN A 214 6.31 -16.21 19.64
C GLN A 214 7.14 -15.61 18.48
N SER A 215 6.58 -15.57 17.29
CA SER A 215 7.22 -14.95 16.12
C SER A 215 7.47 -13.44 16.29
N PHE A 216 6.56 -12.73 16.96
CA PHE A 216 6.73 -11.33 17.29
C PHE A 216 7.82 -11.12 18.36
N VAL A 217 7.88 -12.01 19.35
CA VAL A 217 8.97 -11.97 20.36
C VAL A 217 10.33 -12.16 19.71
N VAL A 218 10.45 -13.10 18.75
CA VAL A 218 11.70 -13.31 17.99
C VAL A 218 12.05 -12.05 17.17
N PHE A 219 11.07 -11.47 16.47
CA PHE A 219 11.26 -10.24 15.72
C PHE A 219 11.71 -9.06 16.60
N ARG A 220 11.01 -8.83 17.72
CA ARG A 220 11.35 -7.80 18.69
C ARG A 220 12.75 -7.98 19.29
N SER A 221 13.12 -9.23 19.61
CA SER A 221 14.44 -9.56 20.14
C SER A 221 15.57 -9.33 19.13
N HIS A 222 15.29 -9.49 17.83
CA HIS A 222 16.26 -9.21 16.77
C HIS A 222 16.59 -7.71 16.65
N TYR A 223 15.57 -6.84 16.81
CA TYR A 223 15.71 -5.39 16.72
C TYR A 223 15.90 -4.70 18.09
N LEU A 224 15.73 -5.41 19.20
CA LEU A 224 15.97 -4.97 20.59
C LEU A 224 15.02 -3.86 21.09
N PHE A 225 13.87 -3.63 20.47
CA PHE A 225 12.91 -2.64 20.95
C PHE A 225 11.94 -3.22 21.98
N GLU A 226 11.37 -2.36 22.82
CA GLU A 226 10.27 -2.69 23.73
C GLU A 226 8.90 -2.51 23.08
N SER A 227 7.99 -3.45 23.25
CA SER A 227 6.60 -3.34 22.79
C SER A 227 5.69 -2.82 23.90
N ARG A 228 4.84 -1.84 23.59
CA ARG A 228 3.77 -1.35 24.47
C ARG A 228 2.43 -1.46 23.77
N PHE A 229 1.43 -1.97 24.50
CA PHE A 229 0.07 -2.09 23.97
C PHE A 229 -0.86 -1.13 24.70
N CYS A 230 -1.57 -0.29 23.93
CA CYS A 230 -2.53 0.67 24.47
C CYS A 230 -3.71 -0.04 25.12
N THR A 231 -4.31 0.61 26.13
CA THR A 231 -5.51 0.09 26.80
C THR A 231 -6.71 0.16 25.86
N PRO A 232 -7.52 -0.91 25.72
CA PRO A 232 -8.70 -0.87 24.88
C PRO A 232 -9.68 0.23 25.31
N GLY A 233 -10.02 1.14 24.40
CA GLY A 233 -10.99 2.22 24.65
C GLY A 233 -10.42 3.56 25.11
N GLU A 234 -9.14 3.65 25.45
CA GLU A 234 -8.48 4.90 25.82
C GLU A 234 -7.77 5.55 24.62
N GLY A 235 -8.56 6.20 23.75
CA GLY A 235 -8.08 6.84 22.52
C GLY A 235 -7.07 7.97 22.74
N HIS A 236 -6.94 8.50 23.97
CA HIS A 236 -5.99 9.57 24.29
C HIS A 236 -4.53 9.10 24.34
N GLU A 237 -4.27 7.80 24.61
CA GLU A 237 -2.92 7.23 24.50
C GLU A 237 -2.44 7.15 23.04
N LYS A 238 -3.36 7.32 22.05
CA LYS A 238 -3.15 7.10 20.61
C LYS A 238 -3.12 8.36 19.73
N GLY A 239 -3.43 9.53 20.27
CA GLY A 239 -3.71 10.73 19.50
C GLY A 239 -2.73 11.08 18.36
N GLY A 240 -1.52 10.53 18.41
CA GLY A 240 -0.50 10.76 17.39
C GLY A 240 -0.65 9.91 16.11
N VAL A 241 -0.98 8.60 16.22
CA VAL A 241 -0.97 7.66 15.06
C VAL A 241 -2.31 7.63 14.32
N GLU A 242 -3.44 7.73 15.02
CA GLU A 242 -4.74 7.87 14.35
C GLU A 242 -4.77 9.10 13.45
N HIS A 243 -4.10 10.18 13.86
CA HIS A 243 -3.85 11.34 13.00
C HIS A 243 -2.91 11.00 11.83
N GLY A 244 -1.91 10.12 12.01
CA GLY A 244 -0.97 9.69 10.98
C GLY A 244 -1.64 8.93 9.84
N VAL A 245 -2.46 7.92 10.12
CA VAL A 245 -3.26 7.19 9.11
C VAL A 245 -4.19 8.16 8.37
N GLY A 246 -4.90 9.02 9.12
CA GLY A 246 -5.79 10.02 8.54
C GLY A 246 -5.04 11.06 7.69
N PHE A 247 -3.84 11.45 8.11
CA PHE A 247 -2.97 12.34 7.36
C PHE A 247 -2.50 11.71 6.06
N ALA A 248 -1.98 10.48 6.10
CA ALA A 248 -1.52 9.76 4.91
C ALA A 248 -2.64 9.62 3.87
N ARG A 249 -3.85 9.23 4.30
CA ARG A 249 -5.01 9.15 3.39
C ARG A 249 -5.30 10.46 2.68
N ARG A 250 -5.33 11.58 3.42
CA ARG A 250 -5.73 12.90 2.89
C ARG A 250 -4.64 13.62 2.13
N ASN A 251 -3.37 13.36 2.44
CA ASN A 251 -2.26 14.14 1.87
C ASN A 251 -1.38 13.33 0.92
N TYR A 252 -1.25 12.01 1.11
CA TYR A 252 -0.42 11.16 0.26
C TYR A 252 -1.23 10.44 -0.83
N LEU A 253 -2.53 10.17 -0.57
CA LEU A 253 -3.39 9.37 -1.44
C LEU A 253 -4.60 10.15 -2.00
N VAL A 254 -4.52 11.49 -2.00
CA VAL A 254 -5.51 12.36 -2.64
C VAL A 254 -4.79 13.29 -3.61
N PRO A 255 -5.20 13.33 -4.90
CA PRO A 255 -6.21 12.48 -5.54
C PRO A 255 -5.85 11.01 -5.50
N ILE A 256 -6.85 10.10 -5.65
CA ILE A 256 -6.62 8.65 -5.63
C ILE A 256 -5.56 8.30 -6.69
N PRO A 257 -4.41 7.72 -6.30
CA PRO A 257 -3.36 7.39 -7.24
C PRO A 257 -3.75 6.20 -8.11
N ALA A 258 -3.41 6.29 -9.41
CA ALA A 258 -3.47 5.20 -10.37
C ALA A 258 -2.04 4.73 -10.65
N VAL A 259 -1.73 3.49 -10.34
CA VAL A 259 -0.39 2.89 -10.43
C VAL A 259 -0.45 1.51 -11.08
N ALA A 260 0.67 1.04 -11.63
CA ALA A 260 0.73 -0.29 -12.24
C ALA A 260 0.87 -1.43 -11.20
N SER A 261 1.42 -1.15 -10.00
CA SER A 261 1.72 -2.19 -9.01
C SER A 261 1.87 -1.63 -7.59
N PHE A 262 1.89 -2.53 -6.59
CA PHE A 262 2.27 -2.20 -5.21
C PHE A 262 3.68 -1.62 -5.10
N ALA A 263 4.62 -2.06 -5.93
CA ALA A 263 5.98 -1.52 -5.94
C ALA A 263 6.00 -0.04 -6.34
N GLU A 264 5.20 0.35 -7.34
CA GLU A 264 5.05 1.74 -7.75
C GLU A 264 4.33 2.58 -6.69
N LEU A 265 3.24 2.03 -6.11
CA LEU A 265 2.52 2.68 -5.01
C LEU A 265 3.46 2.95 -3.82
N ASN A 266 4.26 1.96 -3.41
CA ASN A 266 5.17 2.09 -2.29
C ASN A 266 6.32 3.06 -2.58
N ARG A 267 6.79 3.15 -3.82
CA ARG A 267 7.73 4.18 -4.25
C ARG A 267 7.12 5.58 -4.14
N LEU A 268 5.87 5.76 -4.58
CA LEU A 268 5.13 7.01 -4.42
C LEU A 268 5.01 7.40 -2.94
N LEU A 269 4.59 6.46 -2.09
CA LEU A 269 4.45 6.69 -0.65
C LEU A 269 5.78 7.07 0.01
N LEU A 270 6.87 6.37 -0.34
CA LEU A 270 8.21 6.69 0.17
C LEU A 270 8.63 8.11 -0.23
N MET A 271 8.41 8.52 -1.47
CA MET A 271 8.69 9.90 -1.91
C MET A 271 7.87 10.93 -1.11
N ARG A 272 6.62 10.63 -0.79
CA ARG A 272 5.77 11.49 0.05
C ARG A 272 6.28 11.57 1.50
N CYS A 273 6.73 10.44 2.06
CA CYS A 273 7.35 10.42 3.39
C CYS A 273 8.62 11.27 3.44
N LEU A 274 9.50 11.17 2.41
CA LEU A 274 10.71 11.98 2.30
C LEU A 274 10.40 13.48 2.14
N ALA A 275 9.37 13.82 1.37
CA ALA A 275 8.97 15.22 1.17
C ALA A 275 8.44 15.88 2.46
N ASP A 276 8.01 15.09 3.44
CA ASP A 276 7.49 15.58 4.74
C ASP A 276 8.60 16.21 5.63
N ASP A 277 9.87 15.97 5.33
CA ASP A 277 11.01 16.52 6.11
C ASP A 277 10.98 18.03 6.25
N LEU A 278 10.47 18.73 5.23
CA LEU A 278 10.38 20.19 5.21
C LEU A 278 9.15 20.72 5.96
N ARG A 279 8.22 19.84 6.31
CA ARG A 279 6.99 20.21 7.00
C ARG A 279 7.27 20.56 8.46
N ARG A 280 6.61 21.62 8.92
CA ARG A 280 6.59 22.00 10.33
C ARG A 280 5.24 21.58 10.93
N VAL A 281 5.27 20.89 12.06
CA VAL A 281 4.05 20.50 12.80
C VAL A 281 3.65 21.63 13.73
N ASP A 282 2.35 21.90 13.84
CA ASP A 282 1.84 22.96 14.75
C ASP A 282 2.38 22.77 16.16
N GLY A 283 2.87 23.85 16.75
CA GLY A 283 3.47 23.87 18.09
C GLY A 283 4.95 23.40 18.13
N GLN A 284 5.55 23.02 16.98
CA GLN A 284 6.97 22.67 16.93
C GLN A 284 7.80 23.81 16.34
N PRO A 285 8.93 24.18 16.97
CA PRO A 285 9.77 25.31 16.52
C PRO A 285 10.58 24.96 15.25
N VAL A 286 10.83 23.65 15.00
CA VAL A 286 11.68 23.13 13.94
C VAL A 286 10.90 22.28 12.95
N THR A 287 11.48 22.00 11.78
CA THR A 287 10.90 21.05 10.81
C THR A 287 11.07 19.61 11.28
N ILE A 288 10.30 18.69 10.64
CA ILE A 288 10.39 17.25 10.93
C ILE A 288 11.82 16.74 10.67
N GLY A 289 12.43 17.12 9.55
CA GLY A 289 13.79 16.70 9.20
C GLY A 289 14.86 17.28 10.14
N GLU A 290 14.70 18.52 10.63
CA GLU A 290 15.59 19.09 11.65
C GLU A 290 15.47 18.33 12.97
N ALA A 291 14.27 18.02 13.44
CA ALA A 291 14.04 17.24 14.64
C ALA A 291 14.56 15.80 14.48
N TRP A 292 14.38 15.18 13.31
CA TRP A 292 14.89 13.84 13.02
C TRP A 292 16.43 13.77 13.10
N ARG A 293 17.16 14.78 12.60
CA ARG A 293 18.63 14.81 12.72
C ARG A 293 19.12 14.79 14.18
N VAL A 294 18.33 15.33 15.09
CA VAL A 294 18.61 15.24 16.54
C VAL A 294 18.27 13.86 17.09
N GLU A 295 17.19 13.24 16.60
CA GLU A 295 16.64 11.98 17.08
C GLU A 295 17.43 10.77 16.55
N GLN A 296 17.83 10.78 15.27
CA GLN A 296 18.45 9.66 14.58
C GLN A 296 19.69 9.07 15.29
N PRO A 297 20.66 9.85 15.80
CA PRO A 297 21.83 9.29 16.49
C PRO A 297 21.49 8.57 17.81
N LEU A 298 20.29 8.76 18.35
CA LEU A 298 19.81 8.18 19.62
C LEU A 298 18.95 6.94 19.40
N LEU A 299 18.66 6.57 18.15
CA LEU A 299 18.03 5.30 17.82
C LEU A 299 19.02 4.14 18.01
N PHE A 300 18.52 2.94 18.31
CA PHE A 300 19.38 1.75 18.27
C PHE A 300 19.88 1.52 16.84
N PRO A 301 21.14 1.04 16.68
CA PRO A 301 21.67 0.74 15.37
C PRO A 301 20.90 -0.40 14.70
N LEU A 302 20.82 -0.34 13.37
CA LEU A 302 20.23 -1.44 12.60
C LEU A 302 21.12 -2.70 12.73
N PRO A 303 20.53 -3.90 12.83
CA PRO A 303 21.29 -5.14 12.81
C PRO A 303 22.00 -5.32 11.46
N VAL A 304 23.17 -5.95 11.48
CA VAL A 304 23.99 -6.23 10.28
C VAL A 304 23.21 -7.08 9.27
N HIS A 305 22.41 -8.02 9.76
CA HIS A 305 21.58 -8.87 8.94
C HIS A 305 20.11 -8.50 9.15
N PRO A 306 19.38 -8.11 8.09
CA PRO A 306 17.95 -7.82 8.21
C PRO A 306 17.16 -9.07 8.62
N PHE A 307 16.09 -8.88 9.37
CA PHE A 307 15.18 -9.96 9.71
C PHE A 307 14.46 -10.49 8.46
N ARG A 308 14.31 -11.80 8.38
CA ARG A 308 13.54 -12.43 7.29
C ARG A 308 12.04 -12.30 7.58
N CYS A 309 11.39 -11.34 6.95
CA CYS A 309 9.97 -11.03 7.15
C CYS A 309 9.06 -12.03 6.40
N CYS A 310 9.17 -13.31 6.71
CA CYS A 310 8.39 -14.36 6.07
C CYS A 310 7.80 -15.35 7.08
N VAL A 311 6.75 -16.04 6.64
CA VAL A 311 6.21 -17.21 7.31
C VAL A 311 6.76 -18.45 6.62
N THR A 312 7.40 -19.35 7.37
CA THR A 312 7.97 -20.58 6.84
C THR A 312 7.06 -21.75 7.16
N ARG A 313 6.72 -22.55 6.14
CA ARG A 313 5.88 -23.75 6.30
C ARG A 313 6.43 -24.91 5.46
N PRO A 314 6.38 -26.15 5.97
CA PRO A 314 6.62 -27.34 5.14
C PRO A 314 5.51 -27.47 4.10
N ALA A 315 5.88 -27.96 2.93
CA ALA A 315 4.95 -28.20 1.83
C ALA A 315 5.31 -29.46 1.04
N SER A 316 4.32 -30.06 0.43
CA SER A 316 4.47 -31.24 -0.41
C SER A 316 4.27 -30.89 -1.87
N LEU A 317 5.07 -31.49 -2.73
CA LEU A 317 4.94 -31.34 -4.17
C LEU A 317 3.76 -32.17 -4.69
N THR A 318 2.91 -31.56 -5.49
CA THR A 318 1.85 -32.23 -6.23
C THR A 318 2.40 -32.97 -7.46
N PRO A 319 1.66 -33.96 -8.04
CA PRO A 319 2.05 -34.61 -9.29
C PRO A 319 2.20 -33.66 -10.49
N TYR A 320 1.69 -32.45 -10.38
CA TYR A 320 1.76 -31.39 -11.41
C TYR A 320 2.95 -30.42 -11.23
N SER A 321 3.93 -30.82 -10.40
CA SER A 321 5.07 -29.98 -10.04
C SER A 321 4.66 -28.61 -9.47
N GLN A 322 3.75 -28.62 -8.51
CA GLN A 322 3.22 -27.46 -7.81
C GLN A 322 3.25 -27.66 -6.29
N VAL A 323 3.35 -26.55 -5.58
CA VAL A 323 3.19 -26.49 -4.13
C VAL A 323 1.96 -25.65 -3.83
N GLU A 324 1.16 -26.09 -2.85
CA GLU A 324 -0.01 -25.35 -2.39
C GLU A 324 0.34 -24.50 -1.17
N TYR A 325 -0.05 -23.20 -1.22
CA TYR A 325 0.01 -22.27 -0.11
C TYR A 325 -1.24 -21.37 -0.11
N GLU A 326 -1.99 -21.38 1.00
CA GLU A 326 -3.24 -20.58 1.17
C GLU A 326 -4.21 -20.74 0.00
N THR A 327 -4.54 -21.99 -0.39
CA THR A 327 -5.41 -22.37 -1.51
C THR A 327 -4.84 -22.09 -2.92
N ASN A 328 -3.73 -21.40 -3.05
CA ASN A 328 -3.09 -21.09 -4.33
C ASN A 328 -1.96 -22.09 -4.63
N ARG A 329 -1.76 -22.40 -5.89
CA ARG A 329 -0.76 -23.35 -6.35
C ARG A 329 0.35 -22.64 -7.11
N TYR A 330 1.59 -22.93 -6.73
CA TYR A 330 2.80 -22.31 -7.27
C TYR A 330 3.68 -23.36 -7.92
N SER A 331 4.12 -23.12 -9.14
CA SER A 331 4.92 -24.09 -9.90
C SER A 331 6.35 -24.21 -9.37
N VAL A 332 6.92 -25.40 -9.54
CA VAL A 332 8.31 -25.73 -9.22
C VAL A 332 8.98 -26.31 -10.46
N PRO A 333 10.26 -26.00 -10.75
CA PRO A 333 10.98 -26.63 -11.86
C PRO A 333 10.88 -28.14 -11.82
N VAL A 334 10.45 -28.78 -12.91
CA VAL A 334 10.19 -30.21 -12.97
C VAL A 334 11.45 -31.07 -12.83
N ASP A 335 12.60 -30.55 -13.21
CA ASP A 335 13.92 -31.16 -13.07
C ASP A 335 14.47 -31.11 -11.63
N LYS A 336 14.00 -30.18 -10.81
CA LYS A 336 14.35 -30.00 -9.40
C LYS A 336 13.24 -30.46 -8.44
N ALA A 337 12.21 -31.18 -8.95
CA ALA A 337 11.05 -31.59 -8.18
C ALA A 337 11.43 -32.59 -7.06
N GLN A 338 11.23 -32.20 -5.80
CA GLN A 338 11.47 -32.96 -4.59
C GLN A 338 10.19 -33.09 -3.77
N ARG A 339 10.01 -34.18 -3.02
CA ARG A 339 8.76 -34.44 -2.27
C ARG A 339 8.56 -33.47 -1.09
N ASN A 340 9.64 -33.20 -0.35
CA ASN A 340 9.59 -32.39 0.86
C ASN A 340 10.20 -31.02 0.57
N LEU A 341 9.35 -30.04 0.47
CA LEU A 341 9.75 -28.67 0.18
C LEU A 341 9.42 -27.76 1.36
N THR A 342 9.99 -26.58 1.35
CA THR A 342 9.69 -25.52 2.30
C THR A 342 9.20 -24.30 1.54
N VAL A 343 8.11 -23.69 2.01
CA VAL A 343 7.60 -22.40 1.50
C VAL A 343 7.99 -21.31 2.48
N ARG A 344 8.61 -20.26 1.98
CA ARG A 344 8.78 -18.96 2.66
C ARG A 344 7.84 -17.96 2.02
N ALA A 345 6.80 -17.58 2.74
CA ALA A 345 5.80 -16.63 2.28
C ALA A 345 6.14 -15.23 2.82
N TYR A 346 6.48 -14.32 1.94
CA TYR A 346 6.65 -12.88 2.20
C TYR A 346 5.36 -12.12 1.89
N ALA A 347 5.35 -10.82 2.12
CA ALA A 347 4.19 -9.99 1.82
C ALA A 347 3.87 -9.90 0.30
N PHE A 348 4.87 -9.98 -0.57
CA PHE A 348 4.69 -9.82 -2.02
C PHE A 348 5.16 -11.00 -2.85
N GLN A 349 5.85 -11.95 -2.26
CA GLN A 349 6.42 -13.09 -2.97
C GLN A 349 6.34 -14.39 -2.16
N ILE A 350 6.38 -15.50 -2.87
CA ILE A 350 6.49 -16.86 -2.34
C ILE A 350 7.82 -17.44 -2.84
N GLU A 351 8.67 -17.89 -1.94
CA GLU A 351 9.85 -18.69 -2.25
C GLU A 351 9.58 -20.15 -1.93
N ILE A 352 9.97 -21.01 -2.82
CA ILE A 352 9.89 -22.46 -2.65
C ILE A 352 11.32 -23.00 -2.59
N LEU A 353 11.63 -23.71 -1.52
CA LEU A 353 12.98 -24.18 -1.24
C LEU A 353 13.03 -25.69 -1.06
N TYR A 354 14.16 -26.27 -1.44
CA TYR A 354 14.58 -27.59 -1.00
C TYR A 354 15.84 -27.42 -0.13
N GLN A 355 15.76 -27.84 1.12
CA GLN A 355 16.76 -27.51 2.13
C GLN A 355 16.96 -25.98 2.22
N GLU A 356 18.11 -25.44 1.87
CA GLU A 356 18.38 -23.99 1.85
C GLU A 356 18.45 -23.39 0.42
N GLU A 357 18.35 -24.23 -0.64
CA GLU A 357 18.36 -23.80 -2.02
C GLU A 357 16.97 -23.29 -2.43
N VAL A 358 16.89 -22.07 -2.97
CA VAL A 358 15.65 -21.53 -3.55
C VAL A 358 15.47 -22.13 -4.94
N LEU A 359 14.42 -22.92 -5.11
CA LEU A 359 14.07 -23.55 -6.38
C LEU A 359 13.20 -22.67 -7.26
N ALA A 360 12.28 -21.91 -6.66
CA ALA A 360 11.37 -21.00 -7.35
C ALA A 360 11.00 -19.80 -6.49
N CYS A 361 10.76 -18.67 -7.17
CA CYS A 361 10.24 -17.46 -6.57
C CYS A 361 9.07 -16.93 -7.43
N HIS A 362 7.93 -16.73 -6.81
CA HIS A 362 6.71 -16.29 -7.48
C HIS A 362 6.13 -15.04 -6.83
N PRO A 363 5.44 -14.16 -7.57
CA PRO A 363 4.58 -13.15 -6.96
C PRO A 363 3.49 -13.85 -6.14
N ARG A 364 3.25 -13.36 -4.92
CA ARG A 364 2.21 -13.93 -4.05
C ARG A 364 0.83 -13.54 -4.53
N SER A 365 -0.04 -14.51 -4.70
CA SER A 365 -1.46 -14.30 -4.94
C SER A 365 -2.24 -14.27 -3.64
N TYR A 366 -3.11 -13.28 -3.47
CA TYR A 366 -4.09 -13.14 -2.39
C TYR A 366 -5.51 -13.56 -2.83
N GLY A 367 -5.65 -14.06 -4.07
CA GLY A 367 -6.87 -14.69 -4.56
C GLY A 367 -7.08 -16.06 -3.94
N ARG A 368 -8.11 -16.78 -4.41
CA ARG A 368 -8.38 -18.16 -4.05
C ARG A 368 -8.28 -19.06 -5.27
N ASP A 369 -7.77 -20.28 -5.06
CA ASP A 369 -7.69 -21.34 -6.05
C ASP A 369 -6.96 -20.92 -7.34
N GLN A 370 -5.99 -19.97 -7.21
CA GLN A 370 -5.21 -19.50 -8.33
C GLN A 370 -4.03 -20.43 -8.61
N ASP A 371 -3.74 -20.61 -9.92
CA ASP A 371 -2.52 -21.25 -10.37
C ASP A 371 -1.52 -20.17 -10.81
N VAL A 372 -0.42 -20.08 -10.09
CA VAL A 372 0.69 -19.18 -10.40
C VAL A 372 1.78 -20.01 -11.06
N PHE A 373 1.81 -19.99 -12.39
CA PHE A 373 2.78 -20.72 -13.19
C PHE A 373 3.95 -19.84 -13.61
N ASP A 374 5.16 -20.39 -13.50
CA ASP A 374 6.26 -20.02 -14.36
C ASP A 374 6.32 -21.07 -15.50
N PRO A 375 6.05 -20.70 -16.76
CA PRO A 375 6.05 -21.65 -17.87
C PRO A 375 7.42 -22.28 -18.10
N LEU A 376 8.51 -21.61 -17.72
CA LEU A 376 9.87 -22.15 -17.86
C LEU A 376 10.05 -23.43 -17.02
N HIS A 377 9.35 -23.56 -15.90
CA HIS A 377 9.41 -24.74 -15.05
C HIS A 377 8.99 -26.03 -15.75
N TYR A 378 8.16 -25.95 -16.79
CA TYR A 378 7.60 -27.10 -17.50
C TYR A 378 8.27 -27.39 -18.87
N LEU A 379 9.15 -26.52 -19.34
CA LEU A 379 9.80 -26.69 -20.64
C LEU A 379 10.58 -27.99 -20.75
N PRO A 380 11.35 -28.46 -19.72
CA PRO A 380 12.04 -29.75 -19.80
C PRO A 380 11.10 -30.94 -20.01
N LEU A 381 9.90 -30.89 -19.43
CA LEU A 381 8.88 -31.92 -19.60
C LEU A 381 8.27 -31.89 -21.00
N LEU A 382 8.09 -30.70 -21.58
CA LEU A 382 7.56 -30.51 -22.92
C LEU A 382 8.56 -30.93 -24.01
N GLU A 383 9.86 -30.74 -23.77
CA GLU A 383 10.91 -31.29 -24.62
C GLU A 383 10.86 -32.79 -24.71
N GLN A 384 10.56 -33.48 -23.57
CA GLN A 384 10.36 -34.96 -23.52
C GLN A 384 9.03 -35.38 -24.13
N ARG A 385 7.97 -34.56 -23.98
CA ARG A 385 6.59 -34.89 -24.40
C ARG A 385 6.00 -33.81 -25.29
N PRO A 386 6.49 -33.65 -26.53
CA PRO A 386 6.10 -32.55 -27.42
C PRO A 386 4.61 -32.52 -27.77
N GLY A 387 3.94 -33.69 -27.79
CA GLY A 387 2.49 -33.75 -28.03
C GLY A 387 1.61 -33.08 -26.98
N ALA A 388 2.16 -32.75 -25.81
CA ALA A 388 1.42 -31.98 -24.79
C ALA A 388 1.45 -30.47 -24.99
N PHE A 389 2.25 -29.96 -25.91
CA PHE A 389 2.56 -28.53 -26.10
C PHE A 389 1.29 -27.67 -26.27
N GLU A 390 0.39 -28.05 -27.18
CA GLU A 390 -0.82 -27.30 -27.49
C GLU A 390 -1.84 -27.26 -26.32
N HIS A 391 -1.74 -28.19 -25.40
CA HIS A 391 -2.70 -28.38 -24.29
C HIS A 391 -2.11 -28.00 -22.93
N ALA A 392 -0.81 -27.75 -22.84
CA ALA A 392 -0.14 -27.38 -21.58
C ALA A 392 -0.62 -26.02 -21.08
N ARG A 393 -1.37 -26.00 -19.97
CA ARG A 393 -1.97 -24.79 -19.42
C ARG A 393 -0.97 -23.66 -19.15
N PRO A 394 0.24 -23.90 -18.58
CA PRO A 394 1.24 -22.85 -18.37
C PRO A 394 1.68 -22.18 -19.68
N LEU A 395 1.85 -22.98 -20.74
CA LEU A 395 2.23 -22.42 -22.05
C LEU A 395 1.08 -21.65 -22.70
N ARG A 396 -0.14 -22.18 -22.64
CA ARG A 396 -1.31 -21.47 -23.18
C ARG A 396 -1.50 -20.11 -22.56
N GLN A 397 -1.26 -19.97 -21.26
CA GLN A 397 -1.28 -18.67 -20.59
C GLN A 397 -0.15 -17.76 -21.08
N TRP A 398 1.08 -18.27 -21.17
CA TRP A 398 2.23 -17.49 -21.64
C TRP A 398 2.09 -17.08 -23.09
N ARG A 399 1.56 -17.96 -23.95
CA ARG A 399 1.34 -17.72 -25.39
C ARG A 399 0.48 -16.49 -25.68
N THR A 400 -0.43 -16.11 -24.77
CA THR A 400 -1.23 -14.88 -24.93
C THR A 400 -0.40 -13.60 -24.91
N THR A 401 0.82 -13.66 -24.40
CA THR A 401 1.74 -12.52 -24.27
C THR A 401 2.95 -12.63 -25.19
N TRP A 402 3.04 -13.68 -26.03
CA TRP A 402 4.16 -13.88 -26.91
C TRP A 402 4.26 -12.78 -28.00
N PRO A 403 5.50 -12.39 -28.38
CA PRO A 403 5.70 -11.59 -29.56
C PRO A 403 5.24 -12.34 -30.82
N PRO A 404 4.67 -11.63 -31.83
CA PRO A 404 4.25 -12.28 -33.06
C PRO A 404 5.35 -13.10 -33.77
N ALA A 405 6.61 -12.72 -33.59
CA ALA A 405 7.76 -13.44 -34.11
C ALA A 405 7.84 -14.90 -33.61
N TYR A 406 7.39 -15.19 -32.41
CA TYR A 406 7.41 -16.55 -31.86
C TYR A 406 6.38 -17.45 -32.57
N GLU A 407 5.20 -16.95 -32.86
CA GLU A 407 4.19 -17.69 -33.64
C GLU A 407 4.66 -17.93 -35.08
N GLN A 408 5.33 -16.94 -35.72
CA GLN A 408 5.92 -17.09 -37.04
C GLN A 408 7.03 -18.15 -37.06
N LEU A 409 7.90 -18.16 -36.05
CA LEU A 409 8.96 -19.14 -35.91
C LEU A 409 8.39 -20.56 -35.71
N LEU A 410 7.41 -20.71 -34.79
CA LEU A 410 6.74 -21.97 -34.54
C LEU A 410 6.06 -22.51 -35.80
N ALA A 411 5.33 -21.66 -36.56
CA ALA A 411 4.69 -22.06 -37.79
C ALA A 411 5.69 -22.53 -38.86
N ARG A 412 6.85 -21.85 -39.00
CA ARG A 412 7.91 -22.26 -39.95
C ARG A 412 8.56 -23.58 -39.53
N LEU A 413 8.81 -23.80 -38.23
CA LEU A 413 9.34 -25.06 -37.73
C LEU A 413 8.36 -26.21 -38.02
N GLN A 414 7.07 -26.03 -37.72
CA GLN A 414 6.01 -27.01 -37.96
C GLN A 414 5.80 -27.32 -39.46
N ALA A 415 6.10 -26.38 -40.35
CA ALA A 415 6.04 -26.60 -41.81
C ALA A 415 7.18 -27.51 -42.31
N GLN A 416 8.30 -27.59 -41.58
CA GLN A 416 9.45 -28.42 -41.98
C GLN A 416 9.42 -29.81 -41.40
N ASP A 417 8.81 -29.98 -40.24
CA ASP A 417 8.82 -31.27 -39.50
C ASP A 417 7.51 -31.49 -38.74
N ASN A 418 6.87 -32.63 -38.95
CA ASN A 418 5.58 -33.02 -38.36
C ASN A 418 5.69 -33.93 -37.14
N ASP A 419 6.89 -34.47 -36.83
CA ASP A 419 7.07 -35.54 -35.87
C ASP A 419 7.43 -35.10 -34.42
N GLY A 420 7.06 -33.86 -34.05
CA GLY A 420 7.35 -33.31 -32.71
C GLY A 420 8.77 -32.75 -32.55
N GLN A 421 9.64 -32.89 -33.56
CA GLN A 421 10.97 -32.29 -33.56
C GLN A 421 10.88 -30.73 -33.63
N ALA A 422 9.96 -30.21 -34.43
CA ALA A 422 9.66 -28.77 -34.48
C ALA A 422 9.34 -28.20 -33.09
N ILE A 423 8.54 -28.91 -32.30
CA ILE A 423 8.21 -28.50 -30.93
C ILE A 423 9.42 -28.58 -30.02
N ARG A 424 10.26 -29.61 -30.12
CA ARG A 424 11.49 -29.71 -29.33
C ARG A 424 12.45 -28.55 -29.64
N GLU A 425 12.64 -28.24 -30.92
CA GLU A 425 13.45 -27.08 -31.33
C GLU A 425 12.89 -25.77 -30.78
N PHE A 426 11.58 -25.58 -30.89
CA PHE A 426 10.94 -24.38 -30.35
C PHE A 426 11.07 -24.29 -28.83
N VAL A 427 10.89 -25.41 -28.10
CA VAL A 427 11.09 -25.46 -26.64
C VAL A 427 12.53 -25.12 -26.26
N ARG A 428 13.54 -25.58 -27.01
CA ARG A 428 14.94 -25.18 -26.79
C ARG A 428 15.14 -23.68 -26.92
N ILE A 429 14.49 -23.04 -27.89
CA ILE A 429 14.53 -21.59 -28.06
C ILE A 429 13.85 -20.90 -26.87
N LEU A 430 12.69 -21.38 -26.43
CA LEU A 430 12.01 -20.86 -25.25
C LEU A 430 12.86 -20.99 -23.97
N ARG A 431 13.65 -22.09 -23.84
CA ARG A 431 14.58 -22.27 -22.70
C ARG A 431 15.70 -21.25 -22.65
N LEU A 432 15.97 -20.49 -23.71
CA LEU A 432 16.90 -19.37 -23.64
C LEU A 432 16.44 -18.29 -22.63
N HIS A 433 15.14 -18.20 -22.33
CA HIS A 433 14.60 -17.33 -21.30
C HIS A 433 15.10 -17.67 -19.87
N GLU A 434 15.63 -18.87 -19.64
CA GLU A 434 16.29 -19.22 -18.40
C GLU A 434 17.59 -18.41 -18.18
N ARG A 435 18.21 -17.92 -19.25
CA ARG A 435 19.54 -17.27 -19.22
C ARG A 435 19.57 -15.83 -19.73
N TYR A 436 18.62 -15.46 -20.59
CA TYR A 436 18.64 -14.17 -21.28
C TYR A 436 17.31 -13.40 -21.13
N PRO A 437 17.36 -12.06 -21.05
CA PRO A 437 16.14 -11.24 -21.00
C PRO A 437 15.27 -11.40 -22.26
N ALA A 438 13.93 -11.39 -22.06
CA ALA A 438 12.94 -11.61 -23.11
C ALA A 438 13.15 -10.73 -24.35
N ALA A 439 13.45 -9.43 -24.15
CA ALA A 439 13.67 -8.49 -25.25
C ALA A 439 14.84 -8.89 -26.17
N ARG A 440 15.91 -9.49 -25.60
CA ARG A 440 17.06 -9.95 -26.38
C ARG A 440 16.75 -11.20 -27.18
N ILE A 441 15.99 -12.12 -26.59
CA ILE A 441 15.56 -13.35 -27.28
C ILE A 441 14.61 -13.00 -28.40
N GLN A 442 13.67 -12.08 -28.17
CA GLN A 442 12.77 -11.59 -29.22
C GLN A 442 13.56 -11.01 -30.40
N ALA A 443 14.51 -10.13 -30.14
CA ALA A 443 15.35 -9.53 -31.21
C ALA A 443 16.15 -10.59 -31.98
N ALA A 444 16.69 -11.60 -31.25
CA ALA A 444 17.43 -12.71 -31.91
C ALA A 444 16.51 -13.58 -32.77
N VAL A 445 15.28 -13.88 -32.29
CA VAL A 445 14.27 -14.62 -33.09
C VAL A 445 13.86 -13.84 -34.32
N GLU A 446 13.61 -12.53 -34.21
CA GLU A 446 13.29 -11.67 -35.36
C GLU A 446 14.44 -11.61 -36.37
N GLN A 447 15.68 -11.61 -35.91
CA GLN A 447 16.87 -11.62 -36.77
C GLN A 447 17.06 -13.00 -37.42
N ALA A 448 16.91 -14.09 -36.70
CA ALA A 448 16.98 -15.44 -37.19
C ALA A 448 15.92 -15.70 -38.28
N LEU A 449 14.70 -15.21 -38.09
CA LEU A 449 13.61 -15.27 -39.10
C LEU A 449 13.97 -14.54 -40.39
N ARG A 450 14.66 -13.38 -40.28
CA ARG A 450 15.15 -12.63 -41.48
C ARG A 450 16.22 -13.38 -42.24
N TYR A 451 17.10 -14.08 -41.53
CA TYR A 451 18.17 -14.89 -42.14
C TYR A 451 17.73 -16.29 -42.60
N GLY A 452 16.50 -16.68 -42.28
CA GLY A 452 16.01 -18.02 -42.54
C GLY A 452 16.57 -19.11 -41.60
N CYS A 453 17.25 -18.72 -40.52
CA CYS A 453 17.85 -19.59 -39.54
C CYS A 453 16.86 -19.93 -38.42
N ILE A 454 15.93 -20.87 -38.62
CA ILE A 454 14.80 -21.10 -37.71
C ILE A 454 15.10 -22.08 -36.56
N HIS A 455 16.23 -22.79 -36.60
CA HIS A 455 16.63 -23.74 -35.58
C HIS A 455 17.24 -23.03 -34.32
N ALA A 456 17.25 -23.74 -33.20
CA ALA A 456 17.75 -23.21 -31.93
C ALA A 456 19.17 -22.69 -32.01
N ASP A 457 20.07 -23.41 -32.69
CA ASP A 457 21.47 -22.99 -32.89
C ASP A 457 21.59 -21.67 -33.66
N GLY A 458 20.71 -21.44 -34.68
CA GLY A 458 20.67 -20.22 -35.42
C GLY A 458 20.20 -19.02 -34.59
N VAL A 459 19.18 -19.20 -33.76
CA VAL A 459 18.70 -18.18 -32.82
C VAL A 459 19.77 -17.87 -31.79
N GLU A 460 20.43 -18.90 -31.23
CA GLU A 460 21.53 -18.71 -30.28
C GLU A 460 22.74 -17.99 -30.88
N LEU A 461 23.06 -18.27 -32.15
CA LEU A 461 24.09 -17.54 -32.86
C LEU A 461 23.74 -16.05 -33.01
N CYS A 462 22.52 -15.74 -33.46
CA CYS A 462 22.04 -14.35 -33.56
C CYS A 462 22.09 -13.65 -32.17
N LEU A 463 21.74 -14.35 -31.10
CA LEU A 463 21.81 -13.83 -29.74
C LEU A 463 23.27 -13.53 -29.33
N ARG A 464 24.20 -14.44 -29.59
CA ARG A 464 25.62 -14.26 -29.27
C ARG A 464 26.24 -13.09 -30.10
N GLN A 465 25.91 -12.99 -31.35
CA GLN A 465 26.34 -11.85 -32.22
C GLN A 465 25.84 -10.51 -31.72
N ALA A 466 24.59 -10.47 -31.23
CA ALA A 466 24.04 -9.26 -30.61
C ALA A 466 24.68 -8.90 -29.26
N LEU A 467 25.19 -9.89 -28.54
CA LEU A 467 25.91 -9.68 -27.26
C LEU A 467 27.36 -9.25 -27.47
N HIS A 468 28.01 -9.77 -28.50
CA HIS A 468 29.40 -9.49 -28.85
C HIS A 468 29.46 -9.02 -30.34
N PRO A 469 29.13 -7.75 -30.60
CA PRO A 469 29.25 -7.18 -31.96
C PRO A 469 30.74 -6.95 -32.30
N GLU A 470 31.54 -8.01 -32.26
CA GLU A 470 32.89 -7.95 -32.83
C GLU A 470 32.70 -7.93 -34.33
N THR A 471 32.90 -6.78 -34.93
CA THR A 471 33.21 -6.69 -36.37
C THR A 471 34.57 -7.36 -36.54
N PRO A 472 34.67 -8.50 -37.22
CA PRO A 472 35.99 -9.02 -37.55
C PRO A 472 36.73 -7.89 -38.28
N PRO A 473 38.00 -7.63 -37.89
CA PRO A 473 38.77 -6.61 -38.60
C PRO A 473 38.73 -6.94 -40.09
N PRO A 474 38.55 -5.94 -40.97
CA PRO A 474 38.56 -6.19 -42.37
C PRO A 474 39.87 -6.93 -42.74
N LEU A 475 39.75 -7.97 -43.55
CA LEU A 475 40.89 -8.80 -43.95
C LEU A 475 42.03 -7.99 -44.67
N SER A 476 41.74 -6.72 -45.01
CA SER A 476 42.67 -5.74 -45.56
C SER A 476 43.73 -5.24 -44.57
N ASP A 477 43.55 -5.46 -43.26
CA ASP A 477 44.47 -4.98 -42.21
C ASP A 477 45.42 -6.08 -41.65
N LEU A 478 45.57 -7.20 -42.38
CA LEU A 478 46.63 -8.15 -42.11
C LEU A 478 47.99 -7.47 -42.40
N PRO A 479 48.85 -7.35 -41.33
CA PRO A 479 50.17 -6.74 -41.58
C PRO A 479 50.94 -7.55 -42.64
N ASP A 480 51.61 -6.85 -43.54
CA ASP A 480 52.49 -7.44 -44.53
C ASP A 480 53.58 -8.28 -43.81
N HIS A 481 53.26 -9.51 -43.54
CA HIS A 481 54.18 -10.43 -42.88
C HIS A 481 54.76 -11.38 -43.94
N PRO A 482 56.09 -11.43 -44.12
CA PRO A 482 56.71 -12.27 -45.16
C PRO A 482 56.27 -13.72 -45.13
N LYS A 483 55.88 -14.26 -43.99
CA LYS A 483 55.37 -15.63 -43.81
C LYS A 483 53.90 -15.80 -44.31
N LEU A 484 53.18 -14.72 -44.56
CA LEU A 484 51.77 -14.75 -45.02
C LEU A 484 51.68 -14.41 -46.52
N ALA A 485 52.76 -14.06 -47.16
CA ALA A 485 52.79 -13.69 -48.60
C ALA A 485 52.30 -14.84 -49.52
N HIS A 486 52.39 -16.09 -49.06
CA HIS A 486 51.86 -17.23 -49.79
C HIS A 486 50.33 -17.43 -49.62
N LEU A 487 49.71 -16.73 -48.65
CA LEU A 487 48.25 -16.77 -48.46
C LEU A 487 47.53 -15.68 -49.28
N THR A 488 48.28 -14.77 -49.91
CA THR A 488 47.74 -13.74 -50.83
C THR A 488 47.63 -14.28 -52.26
N THR A 489 47.68 -15.59 -52.47
CA THR A 489 47.32 -16.16 -53.78
C THR A 489 45.88 -15.81 -54.11
N GLN A 490 45.71 -15.19 -55.28
CA GLN A 490 44.44 -15.01 -55.95
C GLN A 490 43.71 -16.35 -55.94
N HIS A 491 42.77 -16.52 -54.99
CA HIS A 491 41.81 -17.59 -55.14
C HIS A 491 40.87 -17.18 -56.29
N GLU A 492 41.05 -17.80 -57.44
CA GLU A 492 39.96 -17.86 -58.42
C GLU A 492 38.71 -18.30 -57.67
N ALA A 493 37.64 -17.56 -57.87
CA ALA A 493 36.37 -17.93 -57.27
C ALA A 493 36.08 -19.39 -57.62
N PRO A 494 35.79 -20.27 -56.63
CA PRO A 494 35.58 -21.67 -56.89
C PRO A 494 34.49 -21.80 -57.94
N ASP A 495 34.78 -22.54 -59.02
CA ASP A 495 33.82 -22.82 -60.08
C ASP A 495 32.67 -23.65 -59.45
N VAL A 496 31.61 -22.97 -59.07
CA VAL A 496 30.40 -23.60 -58.50
C VAL A 496 29.73 -24.54 -59.47
N GLY A 497 30.01 -24.40 -60.80
CA GLY A 497 29.47 -25.29 -61.84
C GLY A 497 29.99 -26.75 -61.75
N CYS A 498 31.11 -26.98 -61.06
CA CYS A 498 31.59 -28.36 -60.84
C CYS A 498 30.72 -29.13 -59.80
N TYR A 499 29.97 -28.41 -58.93
CA TYR A 499 29.04 -29.05 -57.99
C TYR A 499 27.70 -29.42 -58.64
N ASP A 500 27.30 -28.76 -59.73
CA ASP A 500 26.10 -29.07 -60.50
C ASP A 500 26.23 -30.44 -61.24
N GLN A 501 27.46 -30.91 -61.48
CA GLN A 501 27.71 -32.21 -62.04
C GLN A 501 27.42 -33.33 -61.01
N LEU A 502 27.67 -33.12 -59.73
CA LEU A 502 27.36 -34.09 -58.65
C LEU A 502 25.87 -34.27 -58.42
N LEU A 503 25.03 -33.35 -58.86
CA LEU A 503 23.57 -33.45 -58.77
C LEU A 503 22.94 -34.16 -59.96
N ARG A 504 23.69 -34.41 -61.04
CA ARG A 504 23.21 -35.09 -62.27
C ARG A 504 23.44 -36.58 -62.25
N ASP A 505 24.26 -37.08 -61.33
CA ASP A 505 24.59 -38.50 -61.19
C ASP A 505 23.83 -39.20 -60.05
N ARG A 506 22.65 -38.71 -59.73
CA ARG A 506 21.69 -39.37 -58.84
C ARG A 506 20.37 -39.64 -59.53
#